data_6f3963f0b08daf443c9c2b29a0688ac0
#
_entry.id   6f3963f0b08daf443c9c2b29a0688ac0
#
_cell.length_a   1.000
_cell.length_b   1.000
_cell.length_c   1.000
_cell.angle_alpha   90.00
_cell.angle_beta   90.00
_cell.angle_gamma   90.00
#
_symmetry.space_group_name_H-M   'P 1'
#
loop_
_entity.id
_entity.type
_entity.pdbx_description
1 polymer ?
#
loop_
_entity_poly.entity_id
_entity_poly.type
_entity_poly.pdbx_seq_one_letter_code
_entity_poly.pdbx_strand_id
1 'polypeptide(L)'
;MSGTPTMPIDIDEPDEAVRVRLVVNGRKTVCDVAPRDTLVDCLRNQLELTGTHAGCEMGACGACLVQLDGRAVHACLMFAVQADGARIDTIEGLSQSGAIADLQAEFHRRNALQCGFCTPGMLMTAHELLSNVARPSREAIRDALSGNFCRCTGYEAIVDAIAAVAEARAARAAEGTPQ
;
A
#
# COMPACT_ATOMS: atom_id res chain seq x y z
N MET A 1 -42.91 -31.62 18.04
CA MET A 1 -41.72 -31.18 17.24
C MET A 1 -41.93 -29.70 16.93
N SER A 2 -41.38 -28.84 17.76
CA SER A 2 -41.50 -27.37 17.59
C SER A 2 -40.42 -26.89 16.63
N GLY A 3 -40.82 -26.60 15.38
CA GLY A 3 -39.95 -25.98 14.40
C GLY A 3 -39.54 -24.56 14.86
N THR A 4 -38.26 -24.32 15.00
CA THR A 4 -37.73 -22.99 15.20
C THR A 4 -38.09 -22.13 13.99
N PRO A 5 -38.73 -20.96 14.14
CA PRO A 5 -39.02 -20.11 13.00
C PRO A 5 -37.70 -19.59 12.44
N THR A 6 -37.36 -19.98 11.21
CA THR A 6 -36.26 -19.39 10.46
C THR A 6 -36.74 -18.01 10.02
N MET A 7 -36.21 -16.95 10.63
CA MET A 7 -36.44 -15.60 10.12
C MET A 7 -35.77 -15.50 8.73
N PRO A 8 -36.49 -15.03 7.70
CA PRO A 8 -35.86 -14.74 6.42
C PRO A 8 -34.81 -13.65 6.63
N ILE A 9 -33.57 -13.92 6.18
CA ILE A 9 -32.52 -12.88 6.13
C ILE A 9 -32.88 -12.01 4.92
N ASP A 10 -33.25 -10.77 5.17
CA ASP A 10 -33.45 -9.78 4.12
C ASP A 10 -32.06 -9.29 3.70
N ILE A 11 -31.58 -9.79 2.57
CA ILE A 11 -30.28 -9.45 2.02
C ILE A 11 -30.30 -8.15 1.20
N ASP A 12 -31.46 -7.54 1.02
CA ASP A 12 -31.66 -6.33 0.23
C ASP A 12 -31.71 -5.05 1.11
N GLU A 13 -31.73 -5.18 2.44
CA GLU A 13 -31.60 -3.98 3.29
C GLU A 13 -30.16 -3.42 3.16
N PRO A 14 -30.03 -2.13 2.80
CA PRO A 14 -28.73 -1.49 2.78
C PRO A 14 -28.12 -1.48 4.19
N ASP A 15 -26.87 -1.92 4.32
CA ASP A 15 -26.16 -1.81 5.58
C ASP A 15 -26.17 -0.36 6.07
N GLU A 16 -26.48 -0.14 7.34
CA GLU A 16 -26.39 1.19 7.93
C GLU A 16 -24.94 1.69 7.85
N ALA A 17 -24.76 2.87 7.26
CA ALA A 17 -23.43 3.43 7.05
C ALA A 17 -22.76 3.76 8.40
N VAL A 18 -21.51 3.36 8.55
CA VAL A 18 -20.68 3.64 9.73
C VAL A 18 -19.74 4.78 9.41
N ARG A 19 -19.71 5.77 10.30
CA ARG A 19 -18.80 6.91 10.16
C ARG A 19 -17.41 6.56 10.67
N VAL A 20 -16.42 6.63 9.77
CA VAL A 20 -15.01 6.33 10.02
C VAL A 20 -14.18 7.62 9.90
N ARG A 21 -13.31 7.87 10.90
CA ARG A 21 -12.41 9.02 10.92
C ARG A 21 -10.98 8.55 10.66
N LEU A 22 -10.35 9.08 9.64
CA LEU A 22 -9.01 8.70 9.19
C LEU A 22 -8.11 9.92 9.12
N VAL A 23 -6.80 9.69 9.20
CA VAL A 23 -5.80 10.67 8.75
C VAL A 23 -5.16 10.13 7.49
N VAL A 24 -5.62 10.56 6.33
CA VAL A 24 -5.14 10.07 5.03
C VAL A 24 -4.17 11.08 4.41
N ASN A 25 -2.94 10.66 4.14
CA ASN A 25 -1.87 11.51 3.60
C ASN A 25 -1.72 12.83 4.39
N GLY A 26 -1.75 12.74 5.72
CA GLY A 26 -1.64 13.86 6.64
C GLY A 26 -2.91 14.72 6.80
N ARG A 27 -4.01 14.41 6.10
CA ARG A 27 -5.28 15.15 6.17
C ARG A 27 -6.33 14.38 6.96
N LYS A 28 -6.97 15.05 7.92
CA LYS A 28 -8.14 14.49 8.63
C LYS A 28 -9.29 14.34 7.65
N THR A 29 -9.82 13.14 7.54
CA THR A 29 -10.87 12.74 6.58
C THR A 29 -11.95 11.97 7.31
N VAL A 30 -13.20 12.12 6.88
CA VAL A 30 -14.35 11.38 7.40
C VAL A 30 -15.03 10.71 6.21
N CYS A 31 -15.27 9.40 6.34
CA CYS A 31 -15.98 8.60 5.35
C CYS A 31 -17.18 7.94 6.00
N ASP A 32 -18.30 7.85 5.29
CA ASP A 32 -19.45 7.03 5.67
C ASP A 32 -19.39 5.75 4.82
N VAL A 33 -19.08 4.61 5.45
CA VAL A 33 -18.81 3.34 4.78
C VAL A 33 -19.82 2.27 5.21
N ALA A 34 -20.14 1.35 4.31
CA ALA A 34 -20.85 0.14 4.74
C ALA A 34 -19.90 -0.74 5.59
N PRO A 35 -20.41 -1.48 6.61
CA PRO A 35 -19.57 -2.32 7.46
C PRO A 35 -18.68 -3.32 6.69
N ARG A 36 -19.11 -3.73 5.50
CA ARG A 36 -18.41 -4.65 4.60
C ARG A 36 -17.42 -4.00 3.64
N ASP A 37 -17.42 -2.66 3.53
CA ASP A 37 -16.51 -1.96 2.62
C ASP A 37 -15.07 -2.18 3.05
N THR A 38 -14.22 -2.58 2.10
CA THR A 38 -12.80 -2.70 2.36
C THR A 38 -12.12 -1.33 2.39
N LEU A 39 -10.95 -1.26 3.02
CA LEU A 39 -10.17 -0.04 3.04
C LEU A 39 -9.80 0.40 1.61
N VAL A 40 -9.51 -0.54 0.70
CA VAL A 40 -9.20 -0.19 -0.70
C VAL A 40 -10.41 0.43 -1.40
N ASP A 41 -11.63 -0.03 -1.13
CA ASP A 41 -12.86 0.55 -1.68
C ASP A 41 -13.09 1.96 -1.17
N CYS A 42 -12.92 2.18 0.14
CA CYS A 42 -13.01 3.51 0.74
C CYS A 42 -11.99 4.49 0.12
N LEU A 43 -10.72 4.08 0.01
CA LEU A 43 -9.68 4.93 -0.58
C LEU A 43 -9.96 5.27 -2.05
N ARG A 44 -10.37 4.29 -2.85
CA ARG A 44 -10.56 4.47 -4.29
C ARG A 44 -11.88 5.16 -4.64
N ASN A 45 -12.98 4.73 -4.01
CA ASN A 45 -14.33 5.11 -4.45
C ASN A 45 -14.85 6.36 -3.72
N GLN A 46 -14.46 6.58 -2.46
CA GLN A 46 -14.91 7.75 -1.71
C GLN A 46 -13.85 8.87 -1.67
N LEU A 47 -12.55 8.50 -1.58
CA LEU A 47 -11.47 9.48 -1.49
C LEU A 47 -10.76 9.72 -2.83
N GLU A 48 -11.14 9.02 -3.89
CA GLU A 48 -10.58 9.12 -5.25
C GLU A 48 -9.06 8.88 -5.31
N LEU A 49 -8.50 8.17 -4.31
CA LEU A 49 -7.09 7.80 -4.26
C LEU A 49 -6.87 6.51 -5.04
N THR A 50 -6.85 6.62 -6.36
CA THR A 50 -6.87 5.49 -7.28
C THR A 50 -5.52 4.84 -7.51
N GLY A 51 -4.43 5.40 -7.02
CA GLY A 51 -3.08 4.81 -7.07
C GLY A 51 -2.95 3.54 -6.22
N THR A 52 -3.81 3.35 -5.22
CA THR A 52 -3.96 2.06 -4.53
C THR A 52 -4.81 1.14 -5.40
N HIS A 53 -4.19 0.14 -6.06
CA HIS A 53 -4.88 -0.71 -7.03
C HIS A 53 -5.53 -1.92 -6.38
N ALA A 54 -6.78 -2.25 -6.78
CA ALA A 54 -7.43 -3.50 -6.45
C ALA A 54 -7.15 -4.53 -7.56
N GLY A 55 -6.37 -5.57 -7.26
CA GLY A 55 -5.96 -6.57 -8.26
C GLY A 55 -6.50 -7.96 -7.99
N CYS A 56 -6.30 -8.52 -6.80
CA CYS A 56 -6.70 -9.90 -6.48
C CYS A 56 -7.75 -10.01 -5.38
N GLU A 57 -7.89 -8.97 -4.54
CA GLU A 57 -8.81 -8.88 -3.40
C GLU A 57 -8.72 -10.03 -2.38
N MET A 58 -7.60 -10.77 -2.40
CA MET A 58 -7.33 -11.91 -1.52
C MET A 58 -5.96 -11.85 -0.85
N GLY A 59 -5.29 -10.67 -0.87
CA GLY A 59 -4.00 -10.45 -0.21
C GLY A 59 -2.78 -11.06 -0.91
N ALA A 60 -2.89 -11.55 -2.13
CA ALA A 60 -1.80 -12.27 -2.80
C ALA A 60 -0.89 -11.37 -3.65
N CYS A 61 -1.43 -10.31 -4.29
CA CYS A 61 -0.71 -9.61 -5.35
C CYS A 61 0.08 -8.36 -4.91
N GLY A 62 -0.19 -7.81 -3.74
CA GLY A 62 0.46 -6.61 -3.21
C GLY A 62 0.13 -5.29 -3.90
N ALA A 63 -0.77 -5.26 -4.89
CA ALA A 63 -1.12 -4.04 -5.62
C ALA A 63 -1.88 -3.00 -4.77
N CYS A 64 -2.54 -3.45 -3.70
CA CYS A 64 -3.34 -2.63 -2.80
C CYS A 64 -2.60 -2.20 -1.53
N LEU A 65 -1.29 -2.32 -1.47
CA LEU A 65 -0.51 -1.94 -0.29
C LEU A 65 -0.62 -0.45 0.00
N VAL A 66 -0.87 -0.14 1.26
CA VAL A 66 -0.83 1.19 1.87
C VAL A 66 -0.06 1.12 3.18
N GLN A 67 0.41 2.23 3.72
CA GLN A 67 0.90 2.25 5.09
C GLN A 67 -0.24 2.58 6.04
N LEU A 68 -0.44 1.73 7.04
CA LEU A 68 -1.30 1.97 8.18
C LEU A 68 -0.40 2.14 9.42
N ASP A 69 -0.44 3.32 10.01
CA ASP A 69 0.41 3.67 11.16
C ASP A 69 1.90 3.33 10.94
N GLY A 70 2.38 3.55 9.70
CA GLY A 70 3.78 3.33 9.30
C GLY A 70 4.13 1.88 8.90
N ARG A 71 3.17 0.97 8.81
CA ARG A 71 3.37 -0.43 8.39
C ARG A 71 2.59 -0.73 7.12
N ALA A 72 3.22 -1.42 6.18
CA ALA A 72 2.54 -1.84 4.94
C ALA A 72 1.47 -2.91 5.24
N VAL A 73 0.26 -2.65 4.77
CA VAL A 73 -0.89 -3.56 4.91
C VAL A 73 -1.62 -3.71 3.59
N HIS A 74 -2.26 -4.87 3.40
CA HIS A 74 -3.14 -5.11 2.26
C HIS A 74 -4.51 -4.45 2.50
N ALA A 75 -4.77 -3.33 1.87
CA ALA A 75 -6.04 -2.61 2.02
C ALA A 75 -7.27 -3.40 1.56
N CYS A 76 -7.12 -4.41 0.71
CA CYS A 76 -8.20 -5.31 0.29
C CYS A 76 -8.60 -6.36 1.34
N LEU A 77 -7.77 -6.56 2.38
CA LEU A 77 -8.04 -7.53 3.46
C LEU A 77 -8.50 -6.86 4.76
N MET A 78 -8.56 -5.53 4.79
CA MET A 78 -8.99 -4.76 5.94
C MET A 78 -10.33 -4.10 5.64
N PHE A 79 -11.31 -4.23 6.53
CA PHE A 79 -12.53 -3.43 6.44
C PHE A 79 -12.23 -1.97 6.82
N ALA A 80 -12.86 -1.04 6.11
CA ALA A 80 -12.65 0.39 6.38
C ALA A 80 -12.97 0.77 7.83
N VAL A 81 -13.98 0.15 8.43
CA VAL A 81 -14.37 0.35 9.84
C VAL A 81 -13.26 -0.03 10.84
N GLN A 82 -12.37 -0.95 10.48
CA GLN A 82 -11.24 -1.36 11.33
C GLN A 82 -10.13 -0.31 11.38
N ALA A 83 -10.12 0.61 10.42
CA ALA A 83 -9.12 1.67 10.33
C ALA A 83 -9.55 2.97 11.04
N ASP A 84 -10.68 2.99 11.77
CA ASP A 84 -11.12 4.19 12.48
C ASP A 84 -10.04 4.72 13.43
N GLY A 85 -9.72 6.00 13.30
CA GLY A 85 -8.66 6.67 14.05
C GLY A 85 -7.25 6.48 13.51
N ALA A 86 -7.03 5.60 12.53
CA ALA A 86 -5.72 5.29 12.01
C ALA A 86 -5.17 6.37 11.05
N ARG A 87 -3.83 6.39 10.93
CA ARG A 87 -3.11 7.13 9.89
C ARG A 87 -2.84 6.22 8.69
N ILE A 88 -3.21 6.70 7.51
CA ILE A 88 -2.99 5.98 6.25
C ILE A 88 -2.16 6.86 5.33
N ASP A 89 -1.04 6.34 4.86
CA ASP A 89 -0.25 6.95 3.80
C ASP A 89 -0.36 6.08 2.54
N THR A 90 -0.86 6.69 1.46
CA THR A 90 -0.99 6.05 0.14
C THR A 90 0.16 6.45 -0.77
N ILE A 91 0.26 5.84 -1.94
CA ILE A 91 1.30 6.17 -2.92
C ILE A 91 1.25 7.65 -3.33
N GLU A 92 0.08 8.27 -3.38
CA GLU A 92 -0.09 9.69 -3.67
C GLU A 92 0.56 10.56 -2.60
N GLY A 93 0.35 10.23 -1.32
CA GLY A 93 0.95 10.97 -0.19
C GLY A 93 2.46 10.85 -0.16
N LEU A 94 3.00 9.64 -0.36
CA LEU A 94 4.45 9.41 -0.43
C LEU A 94 5.08 10.11 -1.64
N SER A 95 4.38 10.19 -2.77
CA SER A 95 4.83 10.94 -3.95
C SER A 95 4.85 12.45 -3.70
N GLN A 96 3.76 12.99 -3.15
CA GLN A 96 3.63 14.42 -2.86
C GLN A 96 4.62 14.92 -1.82
N SER A 97 4.93 14.12 -0.81
CA SER A 97 5.92 14.45 0.22
C SER A 97 7.37 14.35 -0.27
N GLY A 98 7.60 13.72 -1.43
CA GLY A 98 8.95 13.42 -1.93
C GLY A 98 9.64 12.24 -1.25
N ALA A 99 8.98 11.55 -0.32
CA ALA A 99 9.57 10.44 0.46
C ALA A 99 10.09 9.28 -0.40
N ILE A 100 9.54 9.12 -1.60
CA ILE A 100 9.90 8.07 -2.56
C ILE A 100 10.42 8.63 -3.89
N ALA A 101 10.78 9.90 -3.97
CA ALA A 101 11.19 10.53 -5.23
C ALA A 101 12.43 9.85 -5.86
N ASP A 102 13.38 9.42 -5.06
CA ASP A 102 14.55 8.68 -5.51
C ASP A 102 14.21 7.26 -6.01
N LEU A 103 13.28 6.56 -5.34
CA LEU A 103 12.77 5.28 -5.81
C LEU A 103 12.05 5.44 -7.15
N GLN A 104 11.17 6.44 -7.30
CA GLN A 104 10.48 6.72 -8.55
C GLN A 104 11.45 7.02 -9.69
N ALA A 105 12.48 7.84 -9.43
CA ALA A 105 13.51 8.17 -10.40
C ALA A 105 14.30 6.93 -10.85
N GLU A 106 14.72 6.06 -9.91
CA GLU A 106 15.45 4.83 -10.25
C GLU A 106 14.57 3.80 -10.96
N PHE A 107 13.29 3.67 -10.59
CA PHE A 107 12.36 2.81 -11.31
C PHE A 107 12.19 3.25 -12.76
N HIS A 108 12.06 4.55 -13.01
CA HIS A 108 12.02 5.10 -14.36
C HIS A 108 13.33 4.88 -15.12
N ARG A 109 14.46 5.24 -14.52
CA ARG A 109 15.80 5.15 -15.15
C ARG A 109 16.18 3.73 -15.58
N ARG A 110 15.74 2.72 -14.81
CA ARG A 110 16.07 1.30 -15.05
C ARG A 110 14.98 0.53 -15.78
N ASN A 111 13.92 1.20 -16.24
CA ASN A 111 12.75 0.53 -16.82
C ASN A 111 12.18 -0.57 -15.89
N ALA A 112 12.16 -0.29 -14.57
CA ALA A 112 11.64 -1.20 -13.55
C ALA A 112 10.11 -1.27 -13.52
N LEU A 113 9.45 -0.75 -14.53
CA LEU A 113 8.02 -0.78 -14.74
C LEU A 113 7.71 -0.92 -16.24
N GLN A 114 6.57 -1.53 -16.56
CA GLN A 114 6.03 -1.59 -17.93
C GLN A 114 4.59 -1.10 -17.92
N CYS A 115 3.59 -1.95 -17.63
CA CYS A 115 2.20 -1.49 -17.54
C CYS A 115 1.92 -0.56 -16.34
N GLY A 116 2.76 -0.58 -15.31
CA GLY A 116 2.65 0.28 -14.14
C GLY A 116 1.70 -0.22 -13.04
N PHE A 117 0.88 -1.24 -13.29
CA PHE A 117 -0.17 -1.66 -12.34
C PHE A 117 0.38 -2.12 -10.97
N CYS A 118 1.49 -2.86 -10.93
CA CYS A 118 2.11 -3.30 -9.67
C CYS A 118 3.00 -2.22 -9.03
N THR A 119 3.35 -1.16 -9.77
CA THR A 119 4.37 -0.20 -9.35
C THR A 119 4.07 0.51 -8.04
N PRO A 120 2.83 0.97 -7.75
CA PRO A 120 2.51 1.56 -6.45
C PRO A 120 2.80 0.62 -5.28
N GLY A 121 2.34 -0.63 -5.36
CA GLY A 121 2.60 -1.64 -4.32
C GLY A 121 4.08 -1.97 -4.17
N MET A 122 4.83 -2.08 -5.27
CA MET A 122 6.29 -2.28 -5.26
C MET A 122 7.02 -1.12 -4.57
N LEU A 123 6.61 0.12 -4.84
CA LEU A 123 7.18 1.31 -4.21
C LEU A 123 6.85 1.39 -2.71
N MET A 124 5.64 0.99 -2.30
CA MET A 124 5.26 0.90 -0.88
C MET A 124 6.14 -0.10 -0.13
N THR A 125 6.31 -1.31 -0.69
CA THR A 125 7.19 -2.35 -0.12
C THR A 125 8.65 -1.89 -0.06
N ALA A 126 9.16 -1.29 -1.14
CA ALA A 126 10.52 -0.77 -1.18
C ALA A 126 10.74 0.35 -0.14
N HIS A 127 9.77 1.25 0.00
CA HIS A 127 9.82 2.32 0.99
C HIS A 127 9.88 1.78 2.42
N GLU A 128 9.02 0.81 2.77
CA GLU A 128 9.04 0.17 4.09
C GLU A 128 10.37 -0.57 4.33
N LEU A 129 10.84 -1.36 3.37
CA LEU A 129 12.12 -2.07 3.47
C LEU A 129 13.27 -1.09 3.76
N LEU A 130 13.40 -0.03 2.95
CA LEU A 130 14.50 0.94 3.07
C LEU A 130 14.37 1.86 4.30
N SER A 131 13.19 1.95 4.90
CA SER A 131 12.99 2.63 6.18
C SER A 131 13.49 1.80 7.36
N ASN A 132 13.48 0.48 7.23
CA ASN A 132 13.88 -0.46 8.28
C ASN A 132 15.30 -1.00 8.11
N VAL A 133 15.79 -1.10 6.86
CA VAL A 133 17.10 -1.70 6.53
C VAL A 133 17.86 -0.77 5.60
N ALA A 134 18.91 -0.13 6.10
CA ALA A 134 19.68 0.85 5.33
C ALA A 134 20.40 0.25 4.11
N ARG A 135 20.84 -1.00 4.19
CA ARG A 135 21.57 -1.72 3.11
C ARG A 135 21.05 -3.15 2.99
N PRO A 136 19.85 -3.36 2.43
CA PRO A 136 19.35 -4.72 2.22
C PRO A 136 20.17 -5.43 1.15
N SER A 137 20.43 -6.72 1.35
CA SER A 137 21.01 -7.57 0.31
C SER A 137 20.00 -7.73 -0.85
N ARG A 138 20.47 -8.12 -2.03
CA ARG A 138 19.59 -8.42 -3.17
C ARG A 138 18.58 -9.54 -2.84
N GLU A 139 18.98 -10.51 -2.02
CA GLU A 139 18.10 -11.57 -1.52
C GLU A 139 17.02 -10.99 -0.62
N ALA A 140 17.37 -10.15 0.36
CA ALA A 140 16.39 -9.49 1.22
C ALA A 140 15.41 -8.60 0.45
N ILE A 141 15.86 -7.96 -0.65
CA ILE A 141 14.96 -7.21 -1.55
C ILE A 141 13.99 -8.16 -2.25
N ARG A 142 14.45 -9.31 -2.78
CA ARG A 142 13.58 -10.31 -3.41
C ARG A 142 12.57 -10.89 -2.42
N ASP A 143 13.00 -11.19 -1.21
CA ASP A 143 12.13 -11.69 -0.14
C ASP A 143 11.04 -10.66 0.21
N ALA A 144 11.42 -9.39 0.37
CA ALA A 144 10.44 -8.33 0.63
C ALA A 144 9.41 -8.19 -0.50
N LEU A 145 9.85 -8.37 -1.76
CA LEU A 145 8.98 -8.29 -2.95
C LEU A 145 8.16 -9.56 -3.20
N SER A 146 8.35 -10.63 -2.42
CA SER A 146 7.66 -11.93 -2.66
C SER A 146 6.14 -11.83 -2.59
N GLY A 147 5.60 -10.86 -1.83
CA GLY A 147 4.18 -10.54 -1.76
C GLY A 147 3.68 -9.56 -2.84
N ASN A 148 4.51 -9.18 -3.81
CA ASN A 148 4.14 -8.24 -4.87
C ASN A 148 4.26 -8.92 -6.24
N PHE A 149 3.14 -9.06 -6.96
CA PHE A 149 3.12 -9.74 -8.25
C PHE A 149 3.28 -8.78 -9.42
N CYS A 150 4.29 -9.02 -10.25
CA CYS A 150 4.48 -8.35 -11.52
C CYS A 150 4.53 -9.37 -12.66
N ARG A 151 3.66 -9.21 -13.65
CA ARG A 151 3.62 -10.10 -14.83
C ARG A 151 4.53 -9.63 -15.96
N CYS A 152 5.04 -8.40 -15.91
CA CYS A 152 5.67 -7.75 -17.05
C CYS A 152 7.19 -7.71 -16.97
N THR A 153 7.78 -7.36 -15.80
CA THR A 153 9.18 -6.92 -15.70
C THR A 153 10.19 -8.05 -15.49
N GLY A 154 9.78 -9.20 -14.97
CA GLY A 154 10.70 -10.25 -14.51
C GLY A 154 11.51 -9.88 -13.25
N TYR A 155 11.14 -8.80 -12.55
CA TYR A 155 11.66 -8.33 -11.25
C TYR A 155 13.09 -7.80 -11.21
N GLU A 156 14.01 -8.24 -12.07
CA GLU A 156 15.43 -7.92 -11.93
C GLU A 156 15.70 -6.42 -11.95
N ALA A 157 15.08 -5.68 -12.87
CA ALA A 157 15.19 -4.22 -12.92
C ALA A 157 14.62 -3.54 -11.67
N ILE A 158 13.58 -4.12 -11.03
CA ILE A 158 13.01 -3.62 -9.77
C ILE A 158 14.00 -3.82 -8.63
N VAL A 159 14.59 -5.01 -8.52
CA VAL A 159 15.62 -5.31 -7.51
C VAL A 159 16.83 -4.38 -7.68
N ASP A 160 17.26 -4.15 -8.93
CA ASP A 160 18.37 -3.22 -9.25
C ASP A 160 18.05 -1.78 -8.85
N ALA A 161 16.82 -1.32 -9.07
CA ALA A 161 16.40 0.02 -8.71
C ALA A 161 16.42 0.22 -7.19
N ILE A 162 15.86 -0.73 -6.44
CA ILE A 162 15.83 -0.66 -4.97
C ILE A 162 17.25 -0.72 -4.39
N ALA A 163 18.11 -1.62 -4.88
CA ALA A 163 19.49 -1.73 -4.44
C ALA A 163 20.27 -0.43 -4.67
N ALA A 164 20.11 0.19 -5.84
CA ALA A 164 20.79 1.45 -6.17
C ALA A 164 20.34 2.60 -5.24
N VAL A 165 19.04 2.68 -4.92
CA VAL A 165 18.55 3.67 -3.95
C VAL A 165 19.12 3.42 -2.56
N ALA A 166 19.18 2.17 -2.12
CA ALA A 166 19.77 1.80 -0.84
C ALA A 166 21.23 2.27 -0.72
N GLU A 167 22.04 2.00 -1.74
CA GLU A 167 23.44 2.42 -1.82
C GLU A 167 23.55 3.96 -1.77
N ALA A 168 22.75 4.66 -2.59
CA ALA A 168 22.78 6.12 -2.66
C ALA A 168 22.36 6.78 -1.34
N ARG A 169 21.33 6.24 -0.65
CA ARG A 169 20.89 6.73 0.67
C ARG A 169 21.97 6.50 1.72
N ALA A 170 22.61 5.33 1.72
CA ALA A 170 23.67 4.99 2.66
C ALA A 170 24.93 5.84 2.45
N ALA A 171 25.31 6.16 1.20
CA ALA A 171 26.42 7.05 0.89
C ALA A 171 26.14 8.48 1.41
N ARG A 172 24.96 9.02 1.14
CA ARG A 172 24.55 10.36 1.67
C ARG A 172 24.56 10.43 3.20
N ALA A 173 24.12 9.37 3.87
CA ALA A 173 24.14 9.30 5.33
C ALA A 173 25.57 9.30 5.89
N ALA A 174 26.51 8.65 5.21
CA ALA A 174 27.92 8.64 5.61
C ALA A 174 28.62 10.01 5.42
N GLU A 175 28.26 10.75 4.37
CA GLU A 175 28.80 12.09 4.08
C GLU A 175 28.21 13.17 5.01
N GLY A 176 26.98 12.99 5.50
CA GLY A 176 26.28 13.95 6.37
C GLY A 176 26.57 13.85 7.86
N THR A 177 27.46 12.94 8.30
CA THR A 177 27.87 12.81 9.71
C THR A 177 29.14 13.67 9.94
N PRO A 178 29.05 14.84 10.60
CA PRO A 178 30.26 15.60 10.99
C PRO A 178 31.04 14.78 12.02
N GLN A 179 32.37 14.67 11.84
CA GLN A 179 33.34 14.12 12.81
C GLN A 179 33.41 15.00 14.04
#